data_b5a0a226e523ebbf43b6f8095247ac4c
#
_entry.id   b5a0a226e523ebbf43b6f8095247ac4c
#
_cell.length_a   1.000
_cell.length_b   1.000
_cell.length_c   1.000
_cell.angle_alpha   90.00
_cell.angle_beta   90.00
_cell.angle_gamma   90.00
#
_symmetry.space_group_name_H-M   'P 1'
#
loop_
_entity.id
_entity.type
_entity.pdbx_description
1 polymer ?
#
loop_
_entity_poly.entity_id
_entity_poly.type
_entity_poly.pdbx_seq_one_letter_code
_entity_poly.pdbx_strand_id
1 'polypeptide(L)'
;AFENKKNSEALNFYNASKILINQHNPYLKRYVTSLVLENKVSQAINIIRLNRGNQNTKFFDAYLLLIIDSLKRGNFNDAYDQVNRVINFFNEEKLKLAILNILKGYIYVFKEKNYFENRTSYGNLSKISDAFQKCYLDDKNTENYFLEVVNKSDSDYSRYVFFYASYLIEKERFSTIDNVLSEYDYINSKLLISQSKNWVEDRKYEKFTNIFSCKNHNHVISELLFLVSNLYSSQDDFEKSNFYLYLSNYLNPKFIYNLSLVAENYYFNEDFIKARKILKSFDKADKIYYWFRIKKEAQIIAKEDNNKKRSVAFITSEFNKIKKHNHKMIFDIANFYKSSKDYENAIKYYSKVIEDLDDNNII
;
A
#
# COMPACT_ATOMS: atom_id res chain seq x y z
N ALA A 1 23.68 -11.37 9.25
CA ALA A 1 22.80 -11.28 8.06
C ALA A 1 21.51 -10.51 8.39
N PHE A 2 20.75 -10.93 9.41
CA PHE A 2 19.50 -10.25 9.78
C PHE A 2 19.72 -8.78 10.17
N GLU A 3 20.64 -8.49 11.07
CA GLU A 3 20.98 -7.12 11.50
C GLU A 3 21.48 -6.22 10.37
N ASN A 4 22.08 -6.84 9.34
CA ASN A 4 22.51 -6.16 8.12
C ASN A 4 21.42 -6.13 7.05
N LYS A 5 20.14 -6.39 7.40
CA LYS A 5 18.96 -6.40 6.52
C LYS A 5 19.05 -7.37 5.33
N LYS A 6 19.94 -8.36 5.38
CA LYS A 6 20.12 -9.41 4.35
C LYS A 6 19.18 -10.60 4.64
N ASN A 7 17.87 -10.39 4.48
CA ASN A 7 16.85 -11.34 4.89
C ASN A 7 16.96 -12.70 4.18
N SER A 8 17.29 -12.72 2.88
CA SER A 8 17.47 -14.00 2.14
C SER A 8 18.62 -14.84 2.68
N GLU A 9 19.76 -14.21 3.01
CA GLU A 9 20.90 -14.91 3.65
C GLU A 9 20.52 -15.36 5.06
N ALA A 10 19.83 -14.49 5.83
CA ALA A 10 19.36 -14.83 7.17
C ALA A 10 18.44 -16.06 7.15
N LEU A 11 17.56 -16.20 6.15
CA LEU A 11 16.69 -17.36 6.00
C LEU A 11 17.47 -18.67 5.79
N ASN A 12 18.57 -18.66 5.07
CA ASN A 12 19.40 -19.83 4.89
C ASN A 12 19.97 -20.32 6.25
N PHE A 13 20.46 -19.38 7.09
CA PHE A 13 20.92 -19.71 8.43
C PHE A 13 19.79 -20.20 9.34
N TYR A 14 18.64 -19.53 9.33
CA TYR A 14 17.48 -19.95 10.13
C TYR A 14 16.98 -21.34 9.71
N ASN A 15 16.94 -21.63 8.41
CA ASN A 15 16.55 -22.96 7.92
C ASN A 15 17.52 -24.08 8.36
N ALA A 16 18.83 -23.79 8.40
CA ALA A 16 19.86 -24.75 8.84
C ALA A 16 19.87 -24.95 10.35
N SER A 17 19.37 -23.96 11.13
CA SER A 17 19.51 -23.96 12.60
C SER A 17 18.14 -24.04 13.31
N LYS A 18 17.15 -24.72 12.74
CA LYS A 18 15.78 -24.82 13.28
C LYS A 18 15.69 -25.37 14.71
N ILE A 19 16.66 -26.14 15.14
CA ILE A 19 16.76 -26.64 16.53
C ILE A 19 16.75 -25.50 17.55
N LEU A 20 17.21 -24.30 17.17
CA LEU A 20 17.28 -23.13 18.04
C LEU A 20 15.91 -22.43 18.27
N ILE A 21 14.85 -22.84 17.58
CA ILE A 21 13.51 -22.22 17.68
C ILE A 21 13.05 -22.15 19.15
N ASN A 22 13.30 -23.20 19.93
CA ASN A 22 12.88 -23.28 21.33
C ASN A 22 13.99 -22.95 22.33
N GLN A 23 15.21 -22.72 21.86
CA GLN A 23 16.39 -22.55 22.73
C GLN A 23 16.86 -21.10 22.78
N HIS A 24 16.56 -20.27 21.77
CA HIS A 24 17.05 -18.91 21.68
C HIS A 24 15.88 -17.92 21.42
N ASN A 25 15.54 -17.13 22.43
CA ASN A 25 14.34 -16.29 22.46
C ASN A 25 14.15 -15.38 21.21
N PRO A 26 15.17 -14.67 20.66
CA PRO A 26 15.00 -13.84 19.47
C PRO A 26 14.89 -14.62 18.16
N TYR A 27 15.24 -15.91 18.14
CA TYR A 27 15.34 -16.69 16.91
C TYR A 27 14.01 -16.76 16.15
N LEU A 28 12.95 -17.21 16.81
CA LEU A 28 11.66 -17.39 16.17
C LEU A 28 11.10 -16.08 15.62
N LYS A 29 11.19 -15.00 16.37
CA LYS A 29 10.74 -13.67 15.92
C LYS A 29 11.51 -13.22 14.68
N ARG A 30 12.84 -13.28 14.69
CA ARG A 30 13.69 -12.89 13.55
C ARG A 30 13.46 -13.77 12.32
N TYR A 31 13.29 -15.08 12.52
CA TYR A 31 12.99 -16.01 11.44
C TYR A 31 11.66 -15.70 10.76
N VAL A 32 10.60 -15.51 11.55
CA VAL A 32 9.26 -15.16 11.06
C VAL A 32 9.28 -13.81 10.33
N THR A 33 9.93 -12.79 10.88
CA THR A 33 10.10 -11.49 10.23
C THR A 33 10.81 -11.64 8.88
N SER A 34 11.93 -12.39 8.82
CA SER A 34 12.64 -12.63 7.56
C SER A 34 11.79 -13.36 6.52
N LEU A 35 10.94 -14.31 6.93
CA LEU A 35 10.00 -14.99 6.03
C LEU A 35 8.99 -14.01 5.44
N VAL A 36 8.40 -13.15 6.26
CA VAL A 36 7.43 -12.16 5.78
C VAL A 36 8.11 -11.16 4.83
N LEU A 37 9.30 -10.65 5.16
CA LEU A 37 10.06 -9.71 4.33
C LEU A 37 10.55 -10.31 2.99
N GLU A 38 10.59 -11.63 2.88
CA GLU A 38 10.82 -12.35 1.61
C GLU A 38 9.50 -12.82 0.95
N ASN A 39 8.36 -12.19 1.33
CA ASN A 39 7.02 -12.48 0.81
C ASN A 39 6.58 -13.95 1.01
N LYS A 40 7.07 -14.62 2.08
CA LYS A 40 6.75 -16.00 2.43
C LYS A 40 5.78 -16.07 3.62
N VAL A 41 4.72 -15.25 3.59
CA VAL A 41 3.78 -15.08 4.71
C VAL A 41 3.14 -16.41 5.12
N SER A 42 2.71 -17.25 4.19
CA SER A 42 2.15 -18.58 4.51
C SER A 42 3.12 -19.47 5.28
N GLN A 43 4.41 -19.40 4.96
CA GLN A 43 5.44 -20.16 5.68
C GLN A 43 5.63 -19.60 7.10
N ALA A 44 5.65 -18.28 7.26
CA ALA A 44 5.72 -17.63 8.56
C ALA A 44 4.56 -18.06 9.47
N ILE A 45 3.33 -18.05 8.94
CA ILE A 45 2.13 -18.52 9.65
C ILE A 45 2.28 -19.99 10.08
N ASN A 46 2.72 -20.86 9.19
CA ASN A 46 2.89 -22.29 9.51
C ASN A 46 3.94 -22.50 10.61
N ILE A 47 5.04 -21.75 10.60
CA ILE A 47 6.06 -21.84 11.67
C ILE A 47 5.46 -21.43 13.02
N ILE A 48 4.67 -20.35 13.08
CA ILE A 48 3.99 -19.91 14.31
C ILE A 48 2.99 -20.98 14.79
N ARG A 49 2.19 -21.57 13.87
CA ARG A 49 1.23 -22.61 14.22
C ARG A 49 1.89 -23.87 14.84
N LEU A 50 2.99 -24.32 14.24
CA LEU A 50 3.74 -25.49 14.71
C LEU A 50 4.37 -25.26 16.09
N ASN A 51 4.60 -24.00 16.47
CA ASN A 51 5.20 -23.64 17.75
C ASN A 51 4.16 -23.01 18.72
N ARG A 52 2.86 -23.11 18.41
CA ARG A 52 1.78 -22.57 19.23
C ARG A 52 1.84 -23.16 20.65
N GLY A 53 1.80 -22.28 21.65
CA GLY A 53 1.92 -22.66 23.06
C GLY A 53 3.33 -22.47 23.66
N ASN A 54 4.36 -22.36 22.85
CA ASN A 54 5.70 -22.03 23.32
C ASN A 54 5.79 -20.57 23.75
N GLN A 55 6.53 -20.28 24.81
CA GLN A 55 6.77 -18.90 25.29
C GLN A 55 7.32 -18.00 24.20
N ASN A 56 8.14 -18.55 23.30
CA ASN A 56 8.78 -17.83 22.19
C ASN A 56 7.83 -17.34 21.11
N THR A 57 6.53 -17.74 21.14
CA THR A 57 5.49 -17.23 20.21
C THR A 57 4.73 -16.04 20.80
N LYS A 58 5.03 -15.60 22.02
CA LYS A 58 4.32 -14.49 22.69
C LYS A 58 4.86 -13.13 22.27
N PHE A 59 4.74 -12.79 20.98
CA PHE A 59 5.07 -11.47 20.44
C PHE A 59 4.00 -11.00 19.47
N PHE A 60 3.86 -9.69 19.30
CA PHE A 60 2.78 -9.06 18.57
C PHE A 60 2.62 -9.61 17.15
N ASP A 61 3.73 -9.70 16.39
CA ASP A 61 3.69 -10.11 14.99
C ASP A 61 3.22 -11.57 14.83
N ALA A 62 3.51 -12.45 15.80
CA ALA A 62 3.01 -13.82 15.80
C ALA A 62 1.49 -13.86 15.98
N TYR A 63 0.96 -13.10 16.93
CA TYR A 63 -0.49 -13.00 17.12
C TYR A 63 -1.17 -12.39 15.90
N LEU A 64 -0.61 -11.31 15.33
CA LEU A 64 -1.13 -10.67 14.14
C LEU A 64 -1.20 -11.65 12.96
N LEU A 65 -0.14 -12.43 12.74
CA LEU A 65 -0.10 -13.45 11.69
C LEU A 65 -1.21 -14.51 11.85
N LEU A 66 -1.48 -14.97 13.07
CA LEU A 66 -2.55 -15.93 13.33
C LEU A 66 -3.95 -15.32 13.11
N ILE A 67 -4.15 -14.07 13.54
CA ILE A 67 -5.40 -13.32 13.31
C ILE A 67 -5.65 -13.15 11.81
N ILE A 68 -4.64 -12.70 11.06
CA ILE A 68 -4.70 -12.52 9.61
C ILE A 68 -5.00 -13.84 8.90
N ASP A 69 -4.42 -14.95 9.35
CA ASP A 69 -4.68 -16.26 8.80
C ASP A 69 -6.12 -16.72 9.03
N SER A 70 -6.67 -16.49 10.21
CA SER A 70 -8.08 -16.79 10.51
C SER A 70 -9.03 -15.93 9.68
N LEU A 71 -8.70 -14.63 9.51
CA LEU A 71 -9.43 -13.71 8.63
C LEU A 71 -9.39 -14.17 7.16
N LYS A 72 -8.21 -14.53 6.66
CA LYS A 72 -8.07 -14.99 5.26
C LYS A 72 -8.92 -16.21 4.96
N ARG A 73 -9.12 -17.09 5.94
CA ARG A 73 -9.97 -18.28 5.83
C ARG A 73 -11.45 -18.01 6.12
N GLY A 74 -11.84 -16.77 6.46
CA GLY A 74 -13.20 -16.44 6.86
C GLY A 74 -13.61 -16.97 8.23
N ASN A 75 -12.65 -17.41 9.07
CA ASN A 75 -12.93 -17.89 10.42
C ASN A 75 -12.98 -16.71 11.41
N PHE A 76 -14.06 -15.95 11.36
CA PHE A 76 -14.25 -14.74 12.15
C PHE A 76 -14.35 -15.02 13.66
N ASN A 77 -14.91 -16.17 14.07
CA ASN A 77 -14.98 -16.54 15.48
C ASN A 77 -13.57 -16.71 16.06
N ASP A 78 -12.72 -17.50 15.42
CA ASP A 78 -11.34 -17.71 15.88
C ASP A 78 -10.52 -16.41 15.85
N ALA A 79 -10.69 -15.56 14.79
CA ALA A 79 -10.05 -14.26 14.73
C ALA A 79 -10.46 -13.35 15.88
N TYR A 80 -11.76 -13.29 16.21
CA TYR A 80 -12.31 -12.48 17.30
C TYR A 80 -11.80 -12.93 18.68
N ASP A 81 -11.79 -14.24 18.91
CA ASP A 81 -11.27 -14.82 20.15
C ASP A 81 -9.77 -14.58 20.31
N GLN A 82 -9.01 -14.62 19.23
CA GLN A 82 -7.58 -14.32 19.25
C GLN A 82 -7.32 -12.85 19.59
N VAL A 83 -8.03 -11.90 18.97
CA VAL A 83 -7.89 -10.48 19.29
C VAL A 83 -8.24 -10.20 20.76
N ASN A 84 -9.36 -10.74 21.25
CA ASN A 84 -9.78 -10.53 22.64
C ASN A 84 -8.77 -11.08 23.66
N ARG A 85 -8.11 -12.20 23.34
CA ARG A 85 -7.06 -12.76 24.22
C ARG A 85 -5.80 -11.93 24.26
N VAL A 86 -5.41 -11.32 23.16
CA VAL A 86 -4.10 -10.66 23.05
C VAL A 86 -4.15 -9.16 23.33
N ILE A 87 -5.31 -8.53 23.24
CA ILE A 87 -5.44 -7.06 23.36
C ILE A 87 -4.88 -6.55 24.69
N ASN A 88 -5.08 -7.30 25.79
CA ASN A 88 -4.61 -6.93 27.12
C ASN A 88 -3.08 -7.04 27.29
N PHE A 89 -2.39 -7.81 26.44
CA PHE A 89 -0.93 -7.90 26.49
C PHE A 89 -0.23 -6.67 25.91
N PHE A 90 -0.95 -5.83 25.15
CA PHE A 90 -0.39 -4.69 24.44
C PHE A 90 -1.09 -3.37 24.80
N ASN A 91 -1.74 -3.29 25.97
CA ASN A 91 -2.50 -2.12 26.43
C ASN A 91 -1.63 -0.85 26.62
N GLU A 92 -0.33 -1.00 26.91
CA GLU A 92 0.61 0.10 27.06
C GLU A 92 1.21 0.58 25.73
N GLU A 93 1.10 -0.22 24.64
CA GLU A 93 1.66 0.08 23.34
C GLU A 93 0.59 0.70 22.42
N LYS A 94 0.44 2.03 22.47
CA LYS A 94 -0.65 2.79 21.83
C LYS A 94 -0.97 2.37 20.39
N LEU A 95 0.05 2.22 19.53
CA LEU A 95 -0.17 1.85 18.11
C LEU A 95 -0.65 0.40 17.98
N LYS A 96 -0.05 -0.54 18.72
CA LYS A 96 -0.48 -1.95 18.69
C LYS A 96 -1.91 -2.10 19.22
N LEU A 97 -2.23 -1.38 20.31
CA LEU A 97 -3.59 -1.35 20.85
C LEU A 97 -4.59 -0.77 19.85
N ALA A 98 -4.25 0.30 19.15
CA ALA A 98 -5.10 0.89 18.10
C ALA A 98 -5.36 -0.12 16.97
N ILE A 99 -4.32 -0.80 16.48
CA ILE A 99 -4.43 -1.83 15.45
C ILE A 99 -5.39 -2.95 15.90
N LEU A 100 -5.21 -3.46 17.13
CA LEU A 100 -6.04 -4.54 17.67
C LEU A 100 -7.52 -4.11 17.86
N ASN A 101 -7.77 -2.89 18.33
CA ASN A 101 -9.13 -2.37 18.50
C ASN A 101 -9.85 -2.20 17.16
N ILE A 102 -9.16 -1.70 16.14
CA ILE A 102 -9.74 -1.55 14.81
C ILE A 102 -9.96 -2.91 14.16
N LEU A 103 -9.03 -3.84 14.28
CA LEU A 103 -9.23 -5.23 13.85
C LEU A 103 -10.43 -5.87 14.53
N LYS A 104 -10.57 -5.68 15.85
CA LYS A 104 -11.72 -6.17 16.61
C LYS A 104 -13.04 -5.63 16.06
N GLY A 105 -13.09 -4.32 15.76
CA GLY A 105 -14.26 -3.69 15.15
C GLY A 105 -14.61 -4.29 13.80
N TYR A 106 -13.64 -4.43 12.90
CA TYR A 106 -13.87 -5.06 11.60
C TYR A 106 -14.31 -6.51 11.73
N ILE A 107 -13.67 -7.32 12.59
CA ILE A 107 -14.03 -8.74 12.79
C ILE A 107 -15.47 -8.86 13.33
N TYR A 108 -15.85 -7.99 14.26
CA TYR A 108 -17.21 -7.92 14.77
C TYR A 108 -18.21 -7.67 13.62
N VAL A 109 -17.95 -6.64 12.78
CA VAL A 109 -18.79 -6.31 11.64
C VAL A 109 -18.90 -7.46 10.64
N PHE A 110 -17.80 -8.14 10.36
CA PHE A 110 -17.78 -9.29 9.43
C PHE A 110 -18.58 -10.49 9.99
N LYS A 111 -18.51 -10.69 11.31
CA LYS A 111 -19.19 -11.77 12.03
C LYS A 111 -20.67 -11.48 12.23
N GLU A 112 -20.99 -10.37 12.87
CA GLU A 112 -22.34 -10.06 13.37
C GLU A 112 -23.22 -9.31 12.35
N LYS A 113 -22.61 -8.81 11.24
CA LYS A 113 -23.29 -7.99 10.22
C LYS A 113 -23.97 -6.74 10.78
N ASN A 114 -23.42 -6.22 11.87
CA ASN A 114 -23.86 -5.01 12.54
C ASN A 114 -22.68 -4.05 12.68
N TYR A 115 -22.97 -2.73 12.66
CA TYR A 115 -21.97 -1.71 12.87
C TYR A 115 -21.35 -1.80 14.28
N PHE A 116 -20.01 -1.61 14.34
CA PHE A 116 -19.26 -1.58 15.59
C PHE A 116 -18.85 -0.17 15.93
N GLU A 117 -19.48 0.41 16.95
CA GLU A 117 -19.11 1.72 17.47
C GLU A 117 -17.86 1.61 18.35
N ASN A 118 -16.76 2.18 17.88
CA ASN A 118 -15.53 2.27 18.66
C ASN A 118 -15.68 3.32 19.76
N ARG A 119 -15.54 2.92 21.04
CA ARG A 119 -15.57 3.85 22.17
C ARG A 119 -14.34 4.76 22.22
N THR A 120 -13.23 4.36 21.60
CA THR A 120 -11.97 5.12 21.56
C THR A 120 -11.73 5.61 20.13
N SER A 121 -11.56 6.91 19.97
CA SER A 121 -11.19 7.51 18.69
C SER A 121 -9.68 7.44 18.47
N TYR A 122 -9.27 6.94 17.32
CA TYR A 122 -7.90 6.96 16.79
C TYR A 122 -7.77 7.97 15.63
N GLY A 123 -8.52 9.07 15.72
CA GLY A 123 -8.50 10.14 14.73
C GLY A 123 -8.94 9.65 13.35
N ASN A 124 -8.14 9.95 12.32
CA ASN A 124 -8.49 9.61 10.94
C ASN A 124 -8.56 8.09 10.68
N LEU A 125 -7.82 7.30 11.44
CA LEU A 125 -7.87 5.85 11.33
C LEU A 125 -9.25 5.30 11.70
N SER A 126 -9.92 5.89 12.73
CA SER A 126 -11.31 5.54 13.07
C SER A 126 -12.28 5.94 11.97
N LYS A 127 -12.17 7.17 11.41
CA LYS A 127 -13.06 7.63 10.33
C LYS A 127 -12.98 6.76 9.07
N ILE A 128 -11.76 6.37 8.70
CA ILE A 128 -11.53 5.43 7.60
C ILE A 128 -12.17 4.07 7.91
N SER A 129 -11.97 3.59 9.13
CA SER A 129 -12.58 2.33 9.59
C SER A 129 -14.10 2.38 9.51
N ASP A 130 -14.72 3.49 9.92
CA ASP A 130 -16.17 3.66 9.90
C ASP A 130 -16.70 3.66 8.46
N ALA A 131 -16.04 4.37 7.53
CA ALA A 131 -16.40 4.38 6.12
C ALA A 131 -16.40 2.96 5.53
N PHE A 132 -15.36 2.16 5.80
CA PHE A 132 -15.29 0.79 5.30
C PHE A 132 -16.28 -0.16 5.99
N GLN A 133 -16.56 0.01 7.29
CA GLN A 133 -17.59 -0.77 7.99
C GLN A 133 -18.98 -0.50 7.37
N LYS A 134 -19.32 0.77 7.16
CA LYS A 134 -20.58 1.19 6.52
C LYS A 134 -20.68 0.64 5.10
N CYS A 135 -19.60 0.74 4.32
CA CYS A 135 -19.53 0.17 2.99
C CYS A 135 -19.71 -1.36 2.99
N TYR A 136 -19.07 -2.07 3.91
CA TYR A 136 -19.22 -3.53 4.04
C TYR A 136 -20.66 -3.95 4.34
N LEU A 137 -21.34 -3.19 5.20
CA LEU A 137 -22.74 -3.42 5.60
C LEU A 137 -23.77 -2.97 4.57
N ASP A 138 -23.35 -2.27 3.52
CA ASP A 138 -24.24 -1.62 2.55
C ASP A 138 -25.16 -0.57 3.18
N ASP A 139 -24.64 0.16 4.17
CA ASP A 139 -25.38 1.20 4.88
C ASP A 139 -25.69 2.38 3.95
N LYS A 140 -26.91 2.92 4.05
CA LYS A 140 -27.37 4.06 3.24
C LYS A 140 -26.53 5.33 3.42
N ASN A 141 -25.82 5.47 4.55
CA ASN A 141 -24.97 6.61 4.84
C ASN A 141 -23.52 6.42 4.39
N THR A 142 -23.17 5.30 3.73
CA THR A 142 -21.80 4.99 3.29
C THR A 142 -21.12 6.14 2.56
N GLU A 143 -21.86 6.80 1.66
CA GLU A 143 -21.36 7.92 0.88
C GLU A 143 -20.92 9.09 1.78
N ASN A 144 -21.71 9.47 2.77
CA ASN A 144 -21.37 10.56 3.70
C ASN A 144 -20.07 10.26 4.45
N TYR A 145 -19.87 9.02 4.87
CA TYR A 145 -18.64 8.61 5.55
C TYR A 145 -17.42 8.68 4.64
N PHE A 146 -17.55 8.30 3.34
CA PHE A 146 -16.45 8.49 2.38
C PHE A 146 -16.17 9.97 2.15
N LEU A 147 -17.18 10.80 1.98
CA LEU A 147 -17.03 12.26 1.79
C LEU A 147 -16.36 12.92 3.01
N GLU A 148 -16.69 12.49 4.22
CA GLU A 148 -15.98 12.96 5.43
C GLU A 148 -14.49 12.62 5.45
N VAL A 149 -14.08 11.54 4.78
CA VAL A 149 -12.67 11.16 4.67
C VAL A 149 -11.97 11.95 3.57
N VAL A 150 -12.59 12.08 2.37
CA VAL A 150 -11.94 12.65 1.18
C VAL A 150 -11.91 14.17 1.16
N ASN A 151 -12.91 14.85 1.75
CA ASN A 151 -13.07 16.32 1.71
C ASN A 151 -12.23 17.07 2.77
N LYS A 152 -11.26 16.40 3.42
CA LYS A 152 -10.43 17.04 4.45
C LYS A 152 -9.27 17.82 3.84
N SER A 153 -9.16 19.09 4.24
CA SER A 153 -8.08 19.99 3.84
C SER A 153 -6.73 19.71 4.52
N ASP A 154 -6.74 19.06 5.69
CA ASP A 154 -5.58 19.00 6.58
C ASP A 154 -4.60 17.85 6.29
N SER A 155 -4.97 16.93 5.39
CA SER A 155 -4.18 15.74 5.08
C SER A 155 -4.51 15.19 3.70
N ASP A 156 -3.53 14.61 3.03
CA ASP A 156 -3.73 13.99 1.72
C ASP A 156 -4.43 12.63 1.85
N TYR A 157 -5.76 12.67 1.81
CA TYR A 157 -6.61 11.48 1.75
C TYR A 157 -7.04 11.12 0.32
N SER A 158 -6.38 11.67 -0.70
CA SER A 158 -6.71 11.41 -2.11
C SER A 158 -6.78 9.92 -2.45
N ARG A 159 -6.00 9.06 -1.75
CA ARG A 159 -6.11 7.60 -1.87
C ARG A 159 -7.53 7.08 -1.65
N TYR A 160 -8.30 7.69 -0.73
CA TYR A 160 -9.67 7.24 -0.40
C TYR A 160 -10.68 7.59 -1.46
N VAL A 161 -10.38 8.52 -2.35
CA VAL A 161 -11.16 8.78 -3.56
C VAL A 161 -11.25 7.53 -4.45
N PHE A 162 -10.18 6.74 -4.56
CA PHE A 162 -10.21 5.46 -5.25
C PHE A 162 -11.23 4.48 -4.64
N PHE A 163 -11.26 4.37 -3.30
CA PHE A 163 -12.19 3.47 -2.63
C PHE A 163 -13.64 3.97 -2.72
N TYR A 164 -13.83 5.27 -2.66
CA TYR A 164 -15.15 5.89 -2.89
C TYR A 164 -15.60 5.66 -4.34
N ALA A 165 -14.74 5.86 -5.33
CA ALA A 165 -15.03 5.55 -6.73
C ALA A 165 -15.37 4.07 -6.92
N SER A 166 -14.63 3.14 -6.25
CA SER A 166 -14.94 1.70 -6.29
C SER A 166 -16.35 1.40 -5.76
N TYR A 167 -16.76 2.06 -4.66
CA TYR A 167 -18.10 1.96 -4.12
C TYR A 167 -19.16 2.51 -5.11
N LEU A 168 -18.91 3.67 -5.71
CA LEU A 168 -19.83 4.26 -6.70
C LEU A 168 -20.00 3.37 -7.94
N ILE A 169 -18.91 2.72 -8.39
CA ILE A 169 -18.95 1.74 -9.50
C ILE A 169 -19.80 0.53 -9.12
N GLU A 170 -19.64 -0.04 -7.91
CA GLU A 170 -20.51 -1.12 -7.43
C GLU A 170 -22.00 -0.71 -7.35
N LYS A 171 -22.29 0.59 -7.26
CA LYS A 171 -23.63 1.18 -7.28
C LYS A 171 -24.06 1.68 -8.67
N GLU A 172 -23.27 1.43 -9.71
CA GLU A 172 -23.53 1.86 -11.10
C GLU A 172 -23.70 3.38 -11.29
N ARG A 173 -23.09 4.18 -10.39
CA ARG A 173 -23.18 5.65 -10.37
C ARG A 173 -22.04 6.31 -11.15
N PHE A 174 -21.90 5.98 -12.43
CA PHE A 174 -20.76 6.38 -13.28
C PHE A 174 -20.61 7.90 -13.46
N SER A 175 -21.72 8.65 -13.64
CA SER A 175 -21.66 10.12 -13.78
C SER A 175 -21.09 10.83 -12.55
N THR A 176 -21.33 10.28 -11.35
CA THR A 176 -20.77 10.82 -10.10
C THR A 176 -19.27 10.61 -10.02
N ILE A 177 -18.75 9.52 -10.58
CA ILE A 177 -17.32 9.20 -10.58
C ILE A 177 -16.54 10.21 -11.41
N ASP A 178 -17.04 10.58 -12.58
CA ASP A 178 -16.40 11.57 -13.45
C ASP A 178 -16.25 12.91 -12.70
N ASN A 179 -17.29 13.35 -12.00
CA ASN A 179 -17.26 14.58 -11.20
C ASN A 179 -16.23 14.49 -10.06
N VAL A 180 -16.26 13.41 -9.28
CA VAL A 180 -15.34 13.22 -8.14
C VAL A 180 -13.88 13.19 -8.59
N LEU A 181 -13.55 12.52 -9.69
CA LEU A 181 -12.18 12.43 -10.18
C LEU A 181 -11.72 13.68 -10.93
N SER A 182 -12.62 14.48 -11.50
CA SER A 182 -12.26 15.73 -12.19
C SER A 182 -11.65 16.78 -11.26
N GLU A 183 -11.98 16.76 -9.97
CA GLU A 183 -11.44 17.68 -8.96
C GLU A 183 -9.93 17.51 -8.72
N TYR A 184 -9.34 16.39 -9.16
CA TYR A 184 -7.92 16.08 -8.97
C TYR A 184 -7.15 16.28 -10.27
N ASP A 185 -6.14 17.14 -10.27
CA ASP A 185 -5.28 17.31 -11.45
C ASP A 185 -4.32 16.12 -11.65
N TYR A 186 -3.81 15.94 -12.88
CA TYR A 186 -2.91 14.85 -13.20
C TYR A 186 -1.50 15.03 -12.63
N ILE A 187 -1.02 16.27 -12.49
CA ILE A 187 0.36 16.56 -12.14
C ILE A 187 0.60 16.27 -10.66
N ASN A 188 -0.31 16.75 -9.80
CA ASN A 188 -0.18 16.67 -8.34
C ASN A 188 -0.82 15.41 -7.75
N SER A 189 -1.66 14.71 -8.52
CA SER A 189 -2.35 13.51 -8.02
C SER A 189 -1.40 12.38 -7.65
N LYS A 190 -1.75 11.67 -6.57
CA LYS A 190 -1.09 10.41 -6.19
C LYS A 190 -1.29 9.34 -7.28
N LEU A 191 -0.35 8.39 -7.35
CA LEU A 191 -0.32 7.35 -8.39
C LEU A 191 -1.66 6.62 -8.56
N LEU A 192 -2.30 6.22 -7.45
CA LEU A 192 -3.55 5.47 -7.51
C LEU A 192 -4.69 6.32 -8.11
N ILE A 193 -4.76 7.61 -7.78
CA ILE A 193 -5.75 8.53 -8.36
C ILE A 193 -5.46 8.76 -9.84
N SER A 194 -4.23 9.03 -10.20
CA SER A 194 -3.84 9.19 -11.62
C SER A 194 -4.19 7.93 -12.43
N GLN A 195 -3.98 6.73 -11.87
CA GLN A 195 -4.37 5.47 -12.49
C GLN A 195 -5.89 5.33 -12.58
N SER A 196 -6.63 5.74 -11.55
CA SER A 196 -8.09 5.74 -11.53
C SER A 196 -8.67 6.62 -12.63
N LYS A 197 -8.17 7.84 -12.78
CA LYS A 197 -8.55 8.74 -13.88
C LYS A 197 -8.32 8.09 -15.25
N ASN A 198 -7.14 7.50 -15.47
CA ASN A 198 -6.84 6.81 -16.73
C ASN A 198 -7.82 5.64 -17.00
N TRP A 199 -8.27 4.90 -15.98
CA TRP A 199 -9.26 3.85 -16.18
C TRP A 199 -10.65 4.39 -16.49
N VAL A 200 -11.06 5.48 -15.86
CA VAL A 200 -12.35 6.13 -16.13
C VAL A 200 -12.37 6.71 -17.55
N GLU A 201 -11.32 7.40 -17.98
CA GLU A 201 -11.16 7.90 -19.36
C GLU A 201 -11.21 6.77 -20.40
N ASP A 202 -10.56 5.63 -20.09
CA ASP A 202 -10.60 4.44 -20.95
C ASP A 202 -11.91 3.61 -20.76
N ARG A 203 -12.84 4.02 -19.90
CA ARG A 203 -14.08 3.32 -19.49
C ARG A 203 -13.86 1.90 -18.97
N LYS A 204 -12.76 1.68 -18.25
CA LYS A 204 -12.34 0.40 -17.68
C LYS A 204 -12.78 0.28 -16.20
N TYR A 205 -14.05 0.47 -15.93
CA TYR A 205 -14.62 0.47 -14.56
C TYR A 205 -14.40 -0.87 -13.84
N GLU A 206 -14.39 -1.98 -14.56
CA GLU A 206 -14.12 -3.32 -14.02
C GLU A 206 -12.75 -3.44 -13.34
N LYS A 207 -11.79 -2.56 -13.69
CA LYS A 207 -10.47 -2.53 -13.04
C LYS A 207 -10.57 -2.21 -11.56
N PHE A 208 -11.48 -1.34 -11.16
CA PHE A 208 -11.68 -0.99 -9.76
C PHE A 208 -12.17 -2.18 -8.93
N THR A 209 -13.28 -2.79 -9.35
CA THR A 209 -13.93 -3.88 -8.63
C THR A 209 -13.12 -5.18 -8.65
N ASN A 210 -12.30 -5.40 -9.69
CA ASN A 210 -11.38 -6.53 -9.77
C ASN A 210 -10.27 -6.49 -8.72
N ILE A 211 -9.86 -5.31 -8.28
CA ILE A 211 -8.74 -5.15 -7.32
C ILE A 211 -9.22 -4.80 -5.92
N PHE A 212 -10.39 -4.19 -5.78
CA PHE A 212 -10.95 -3.83 -4.48
C PHE A 212 -12.47 -3.87 -4.47
N SER A 213 -13.03 -4.44 -3.40
CA SER A 213 -14.43 -4.29 -3.00
C SER A 213 -14.50 -4.23 -1.48
N CYS A 214 -15.24 -3.28 -0.93
CA CYS A 214 -15.46 -3.22 0.52
C CYS A 214 -16.35 -4.36 1.05
N LYS A 215 -17.03 -5.09 0.17
CA LYS A 215 -17.76 -6.32 0.53
C LYS A 215 -16.83 -7.50 0.80
N ASN A 216 -15.58 -7.40 0.42
CA ASN A 216 -14.57 -8.42 0.68
C ASN A 216 -13.75 -8.05 1.93
N HIS A 217 -13.95 -8.80 3.00
CA HIS A 217 -13.27 -8.59 4.28
C HIS A 217 -11.72 -8.60 4.15
N ASN A 218 -11.16 -9.44 3.26
CA ASN A 218 -9.72 -9.47 3.03
C ASN A 218 -9.21 -8.18 2.41
N HIS A 219 -9.98 -7.56 1.50
CA HIS A 219 -9.63 -6.29 0.87
C HIS A 219 -9.63 -5.14 1.91
N VAL A 220 -10.63 -5.11 2.80
CA VAL A 220 -10.73 -4.11 3.87
C VAL A 220 -9.57 -4.23 4.85
N ILE A 221 -9.24 -5.44 5.30
CA ILE A 221 -8.11 -5.66 6.21
C ILE A 221 -6.76 -5.37 5.51
N SER A 222 -6.65 -5.71 4.23
CA SER A 222 -5.47 -5.36 3.42
C SER A 222 -5.21 -3.85 3.43
N GLU A 223 -6.25 -3.02 3.34
CA GLU A 223 -6.11 -1.57 3.40
C GLU A 223 -5.73 -1.07 4.80
N LEU A 224 -6.30 -1.64 5.88
CA LEU A 224 -5.85 -1.34 7.23
C LEU A 224 -4.33 -1.58 7.40
N LEU A 225 -3.84 -2.72 6.89
CA LEU A 225 -2.42 -3.06 6.97
C LEU A 225 -1.55 -2.10 6.12
N PHE A 226 -2.06 -1.64 4.98
CA PHE A 226 -1.40 -0.58 4.19
C PHE A 226 -1.31 0.73 4.98
N LEU A 227 -2.37 1.14 5.68
CA LEU A 227 -2.36 2.34 6.52
C LEU A 227 -1.29 2.25 7.61
N VAL A 228 -1.22 1.12 8.29
CA VAL A 228 -0.20 0.87 9.31
C VAL A 228 1.20 0.93 8.70
N SER A 229 1.38 0.35 7.51
CA SER A 229 2.66 0.38 6.81
C SER A 229 3.09 1.81 6.45
N ASN A 230 2.14 2.63 6.00
CA ASN A 230 2.40 4.03 5.63
C ASN A 230 2.84 4.86 6.85
N LEU A 231 2.26 4.60 8.04
CA LEU A 231 2.71 5.22 9.29
C LEU A 231 4.17 4.86 9.61
N TYR A 232 4.58 3.61 9.43
CA TYR A 232 5.97 3.21 9.64
C TYR A 232 6.91 3.79 8.58
N SER A 233 6.49 3.81 7.31
CA SER A 233 7.27 4.42 6.23
C SER A 233 7.52 5.91 6.45
N SER A 234 6.53 6.64 6.96
CA SER A 234 6.67 8.06 7.29
C SER A 234 7.63 8.35 8.46
N GLN A 235 8.02 7.32 9.20
CA GLN A 235 8.99 7.37 10.30
C GLN A 235 10.32 6.72 9.93
N ASP A 236 10.55 6.45 8.64
CA ASP A 236 11.73 5.77 8.10
C ASP A 236 11.95 4.33 8.64
N ASP A 237 10.95 3.73 9.30
CA ASP A 237 10.96 2.32 9.66
C ASP A 237 10.50 1.46 8.47
N PHE A 238 11.33 1.44 7.42
CA PHE A 238 11.04 0.77 6.15
C PHE A 238 10.89 -0.75 6.31
N GLU A 239 11.58 -1.35 7.27
CA GLU A 239 11.48 -2.80 7.51
C GLU A 239 10.10 -3.18 8.05
N LYS A 240 9.61 -2.46 9.07
CA LYS A 240 8.26 -2.65 9.58
C LYS A 240 7.20 -2.28 8.56
N SER A 241 7.38 -1.19 7.83
CA SER A 241 6.50 -0.83 6.74
C SER A 241 6.36 -1.98 5.73
N ASN A 242 7.47 -2.54 5.25
CA ASN A 242 7.47 -3.67 4.31
C ASN A 242 6.83 -4.93 4.91
N PHE A 243 7.02 -5.20 6.21
CA PHE A 243 6.35 -6.30 6.90
C PHE A 243 4.82 -6.20 6.75
N TYR A 244 4.23 -5.04 7.06
CA TYR A 244 2.78 -4.83 6.94
C TYR A 244 2.32 -4.81 5.48
N LEU A 245 3.12 -4.29 4.54
CA LEU A 245 2.80 -4.31 3.11
C LEU A 245 2.74 -5.73 2.55
N TYR A 246 3.63 -6.62 2.96
CA TYR A 246 3.56 -8.02 2.54
C TYR A 246 2.36 -8.75 3.15
N LEU A 247 1.93 -8.40 4.37
CA LEU A 247 0.68 -8.90 4.93
C LEU A 247 -0.54 -8.36 4.18
N SER A 248 -0.53 -7.08 3.80
CA SER A 248 -1.53 -6.47 2.94
C SER A 248 -1.65 -7.21 1.60
N ASN A 249 -0.53 -7.43 0.92
CA ASN A 249 -0.47 -8.17 -0.34
C ASN A 249 -0.89 -9.65 -0.19
N TYR A 250 -0.61 -10.27 0.94
CA TYR A 250 -1.07 -11.64 1.24
C TYR A 250 -2.58 -11.75 1.30
N LEU A 251 -3.27 -10.75 1.85
CA LEU A 251 -4.74 -10.70 1.91
C LEU A 251 -5.36 -10.31 0.57
N ASN A 252 -4.80 -9.33 -0.13
CA ASN A 252 -5.28 -8.87 -1.43
C ASN A 252 -4.14 -8.83 -2.48
N PRO A 253 -3.77 -9.99 -3.05
CA PRO A 253 -2.68 -10.06 -4.01
C PRO A 253 -2.99 -9.39 -5.37
N LYS A 254 -4.26 -9.11 -5.66
CA LYS A 254 -4.66 -8.39 -6.88
C LYS A 254 -4.39 -6.89 -6.78
N PHE A 255 -4.33 -6.33 -5.57
CA PHE A 255 -4.06 -4.91 -5.36
C PHE A 255 -2.55 -4.63 -5.36
N ILE A 256 -1.89 -4.94 -6.47
CA ILE A 256 -0.42 -4.80 -6.63
C ILE A 256 0.08 -3.38 -6.42
N TYR A 257 -0.78 -2.37 -6.53
CA TYR A 257 -0.42 -0.96 -6.40
C TYR A 257 0.13 -0.59 -5.01
N ASN A 258 -0.23 -1.36 -3.97
CA ASN A 258 0.39 -1.21 -2.66
C ASN A 258 1.90 -1.52 -2.68
N LEU A 259 2.37 -2.30 -3.66
CA LEU A 259 3.80 -2.62 -3.83
C LEU A 259 4.64 -1.41 -4.30
N SER A 260 4.00 -0.31 -4.76
CA SER A 260 4.74 0.92 -5.05
C SER A 260 5.46 1.45 -3.81
N LEU A 261 4.81 1.38 -2.64
CA LEU A 261 5.42 1.78 -1.37
C LEU A 261 6.56 0.81 -0.96
N VAL A 262 6.43 -0.50 -1.24
CA VAL A 262 7.53 -1.46 -1.03
C VAL A 262 8.75 -1.08 -1.87
N ALA A 263 8.54 -0.74 -3.15
CA ALA A 263 9.62 -0.31 -4.04
C ALA A 263 10.27 0.99 -3.54
N GLU A 264 9.50 1.94 -3.05
CA GLU A 264 10.01 3.18 -2.47
C GLU A 264 10.80 2.93 -1.18
N ASN A 265 10.28 2.12 -0.27
CA ASN A 265 10.99 1.75 0.95
C ASN A 265 12.35 1.11 0.67
N TYR A 266 12.42 0.19 -0.32
CA TYR A 266 13.69 -0.39 -0.73
C TYR A 266 14.61 0.65 -1.40
N TYR A 267 14.07 1.58 -2.19
CA TYR A 267 14.85 2.67 -2.78
C TYR A 267 15.45 3.58 -1.71
N PHE A 268 14.68 4.01 -0.72
CA PHE A 268 15.18 4.85 0.38
C PHE A 268 16.21 4.14 1.25
N ASN A 269 16.02 2.83 1.44
CA ASN A 269 16.98 1.98 2.16
C ASN A 269 18.17 1.50 1.30
N GLU A 270 18.28 1.99 0.06
CA GLU A 270 19.36 1.69 -0.91
C GLU A 270 19.47 0.20 -1.32
N ASP A 271 18.44 -0.60 -1.06
CA ASP A 271 18.34 -1.97 -1.56
C ASP A 271 17.78 -1.96 -3.00
N PHE A 272 18.58 -1.48 -3.95
CA PHE A 272 18.17 -1.29 -5.33
C PHE A 272 17.83 -2.61 -6.04
N ILE A 273 18.45 -3.72 -5.63
CA ILE A 273 18.15 -5.04 -6.18
C ILE A 273 16.69 -5.42 -5.87
N LYS A 274 16.28 -5.26 -4.61
CA LYS A 274 14.89 -5.55 -4.21
C LYS A 274 13.91 -4.53 -4.77
N ALA A 275 14.27 -3.24 -4.82
CA ALA A 275 13.45 -2.22 -5.47
C ALA A 275 13.13 -2.61 -6.92
N ARG A 276 14.14 -2.95 -7.73
CA ARG A 276 13.97 -3.41 -9.12
C ARG A 276 13.12 -4.67 -9.23
N LYS A 277 13.29 -5.62 -8.29
CA LYS A 277 12.46 -6.84 -8.27
C LYS A 277 10.97 -6.51 -8.13
N ILE A 278 10.62 -5.59 -7.22
CA ILE A 278 9.24 -5.16 -7.04
C ILE A 278 8.74 -4.34 -8.23
N LEU A 279 9.55 -3.43 -8.77
CA LEU A 279 9.18 -2.61 -9.92
C LEU A 279 8.81 -3.43 -11.16
N LYS A 280 9.35 -4.64 -11.31
CA LYS A 280 8.98 -5.56 -12.41
C LYS A 280 7.53 -6.04 -12.37
N SER A 281 6.84 -5.94 -11.22
CA SER A 281 5.41 -6.29 -11.11
C SER A 281 4.48 -5.27 -11.79
N PHE A 282 4.96 -4.06 -12.11
CA PHE A 282 4.17 -3.04 -12.80
C PHE A 282 4.30 -3.20 -14.32
N ASP A 283 3.19 -3.65 -14.93
CA ASP A 283 3.09 -3.94 -16.36
C ASP A 283 2.85 -2.67 -17.21
N LYS A 284 3.18 -2.76 -18.52
CA LYS A 284 2.91 -1.69 -19.49
C LYS A 284 1.43 -1.38 -19.67
N ALA A 285 0.54 -2.34 -19.40
CA ALA A 285 -0.90 -2.15 -19.47
C ALA A 285 -1.42 -1.11 -18.47
N ASP A 286 -0.73 -0.95 -17.35
CA ASP A 286 -1.05 0.04 -16.32
C ASP A 286 -0.16 1.28 -16.50
N LYS A 287 -0.46 2.10 -17.50
CA LYS A 287 0.39 3.21 -18.01
C LYS A 287 1.00 4.09 -16.91
N ILE A 288 0.22 4.43 -15.86
CA ILE A 288 0.68 5.32 -14.78
C ILE A 288 1.69 4.61 -13.88
N TYR A 289 1.42 3.37 -13.48
CA TYR A 289 2.35 2.58 -12.68
C TYR A 289 3.56 2.09 -13.48
N TYR A 290 3.39 1.85 -14.78
CA TYR A 290 4.53 1.59 -15.66
C TYR A 290 5.46 2.81 -15.75
N TRP A 291 4.91 4.02 -15.86
CA TRP A 291 5.70 5.25 -15.82
C TRP A 291 6.38 5.45 -14.46
N PHE A 292 5.70 5.16 -13.36
CA PHE A 292 6.31 5.13 -12.02
C PHE A 292 7.51 4.18 -11.97
N ARG A 293 7.41 2.98 -12.53
CA ARG A 293 8.52 2.03 -12.63
C ARG A 293 9.70 2.62 -13.39
N ILE A 294 9.48 3.23 -14.57
CA ILE A 294 10.52 3.87 -15.38
C ILE A 294 11.19 5.02 -14.59
N LYS A 295 10.38 5.87 -13.99
CA LYS A 295 10.87 7.00 -13.19
C LYS A 295 11.71 6.53 -12.00
N LYS A 296 11.27 5.51 -11.29
CA LYS A 296 12.00 4.95 -10.16
C LYS A 296 13.32 4.29 -10.61
N GLU A 297 13.34 3.59 -11.72
CA GLU A 297 14.57 3.04 -12.30
C GLU A 297 15.56 4.14 -12.67
N ALA A 298 15.10 5.24 -13.28
CA ALA A 298 15.95 6.39 -13.56
C ALA A 298 16.56 7.00 -12.27
N GLN A 299 15.76 7.09 -11.20
CA GLN A 299 16.23 7.54 -9.88
C GLN A 299 17.28 6.60 -9.29
N ILE A 300 17.08 5.27 -9.43
CA ILE A 300 18.04 4.26 -8.99
C ILE A 300 19.36 4.43 -9.74
N ILE A 301 19.32 4.56 -11.08
CA ILE A 301 20.53 4.79 -11.91
C ILE A 301 21.26 6.04 -11.45
N ALA A 302 20.55 7.13 -11.17
CA ALA A 302 21.17 8.37 -10.70
C ALA A 302 21.90 8.21 -9.37
N LYS A 303 21.34 7.41 -8.46
CA LYS A 303 21.86 7.23 -7.10
C LYS A 303 22.95 6.16 -7.04
N GLU A 304 22.75 5.01 -7.69
CA GLU A 304 23.67 3.87 -7.70
C GLU A 304 24.96 4.18 -8.46
N ASP A 305 24.83 4.79 -9.65
CA ASP A 305 25.99 5.11 -10.51
C ASP A 305 26.56 6.52 -10.23
N ASN A 306 25.92 7.31 -9.35
CA ASN A 306 26.18 8.74 -9.18
C ASN A 306 26.24 9.51 -10.53
N ASN A 307 25.41 9.10 -11.48
CA ASN A 307 25.44 9.59 -12.87
C ASN A 307 24.07 10.09 -13.33
N LYS A 308 23.80 11.37 -13.08
CA LYS A 308 22.56 12.03 -13.49
C LYS A 308 22.35 12.06 -15.00
N LYS A 309 23.42 12.18 -15.79
CA LYS A 309 23.32 12.21 -17.27
C LYS A 309 22.81 10.85 -17.81
N ARG A 310 23.34 9.75 -17.27
CA ARG A 310 22.86 8.39 -17.64
C ARG A 310 21.39 8.19 -17.26
N SER A 311 20.99 8.67 -16.09
CA SER A 311 19.60 8.65 -15.65
C SER A 311 18.67 9.40 -16.59
N VAL A 312 19.04 10.62 -17.01
CA VAL A 312 18.28 11.43 -17.98
C VAL A 312 18.21 10.73 -19.34
N ALA A 313 19.34 10.22 -19.85
CA ALA A 313 19.35 9.48 -21.11
C ALA A 313 18.41 8.26 -21.09
N PHE A 314 18.41 7.50 -19.97
CA PHE A 314 17.51 6.38 -19.78
C PHE A 314 16.04 6.78 -19.81
N ILE A 315 15.63 7.75 -18.95
CA ILE A 315 14.21 8.12 -18.85
C ILE A 315 13.71 8.76 -20.14
N THR A 316 14.54 9.56 -20.83
CA THR A 316 14.18 10.16 -22.11
C THR A 316 14.01 9.10 -23.21
N SER A 317 14.89 8.09 -23.24
CA SER A 317 14.74 6.96 -24.17
C SER A 317 13.43 6.22 -23.94
N GLU A 318 13.05 5.95 -22.69
CA GLU A 318 11.78 5.28 -22.37
C GLU A 318 10.56 6.16 -22.67
N PHE A 319 10.65 7.46 -22.38
CA PHE A 319 9.62 8.45 -22.71
C PHE A 319 9.32 8.46 -24.22
N ASN A 320 10.36 8.49 -25.06
CA ASN A 320 10.21 8.53 -26.51
C ASN A 320 9.57 7.26 -27.11
N LYS A 321 9.56 6.13 -26.38
CA LYS A 321 8.86 4.88 -26.79
C LYS A 321 7.37 4.92 -26.52
N ILE A 322 6.88 5.86 -25.70
CA ILE A 322 5.48 6.01 -25.35
C ILE A 322 4.80 6.87 -26.41
N LYS A 323 3.76 6.35 -27.07
CA LYS A 323 3.08 7.06 -28.16
C LYS A 323 2.26 8.29 -27.72
N LYS A 324 1.68 8.27 -26.51
CA LYS A 324 0.85 9.34 -25.97
C LYS A 324 1.31 9.66 -24.54
N HIS A 325 1.80 10.87 -24.35
CA HIS A 325 2.25 11.38 -23.06
C HIS A 325 1.11 12.15 -22.38
N ASN A 326 1.01 12.06 -21.06
CA ASN A 326 0.19 12.96 -20.26
C ASN A 326 1.06 14.05 -19.62
N HIS A 327 0.44 15.11 -19.10
CA HIS A 327 1.12 16.24 -18.49
C HIS A 327 2.10 15.84 -17.38
N LYS A 328 1.74 14.81 -16.57
CA LYS A 328 2.61 14.30 -15.50
C LYS A 328 3.90 13.70 -16.05
N MET A 329 3.84 12.95 -17.15
CA MET A 329 5.04 12.39 -17.79
C MET A 329 5.95 13.49 -18.33
N ILE A 330 5.38 14.51 -18.98
CA ILE A 330 6.10 15.65 -19.52
C ILE A 330 6.76 16.44 -18.37
N PHE A 331 6.01 16.70 -17.30
CA PHE A 331 6.50 17.38 -16.11
C PHE A 331 7.64 16.59 -15.41
N ASP A 332 7.51 15.28 -15.30
CA ASP A 332 8.55 14.42 -14.73
C ASP A 332 9.85 14.50 -15.55
N ILE A 333 9.77 14.47 -16.90
CA ILE A 333 10.94 14.64 -17.78
C ILE A 333 11.62 16.00 -17.55
N ALA A 334 10.83 17.08 -17.46
CA ALA A 334 11.36 18.41 -17.15
C ALA A 334 12.14 18.41 -15.81
N ASN A 335 11.59 17.75 -14.78
CA ASN A 335 12.26 17.61 -13.48
C ASN A 335 13.58 16.82 -13.56
N PHE A 336 13.67 15.78 -14.38
CA PHE A 336 14.91 15.04 -14.60
C PHE A 336 15.98 15.89 -15.28
N TYR A 337 15.65 16.66 -16.33
CA TYR A 337 16.55 17.60 -16.96
C TYR A 337 17.02 18.68 -15.97
N LYS A 338 16.09 19.29 -15.20
CA LYS A 338 16.43 20.25 -14.14
C LYS A 338 17.41 19.65 -13.12
N SER A 339 17.20 18.42 -12.69
CA SER A 339 18.07 17.75 -11.70
C SER A 339 19.49 17.49 -12.22
N SER A 340 19.64 17.35 -13.53
CA SER A 340 20.93 17.20 -14.22
C SER A 340 21.59 18.54 -14.62
N LYS A 341 20.94 19.69 -14.28
CA LYS A 341 21.33 21.04 -14.63
C LYS A 341 21.26 21.36 -16.14
N ASP A 342 20.49 20.57 -16.89
CA ASP A 342 20.17 20.87 -18.29
C ASP A 342 18.89 21.74 -18.31
N TYR A 343 19.09 23.03 -18.06
CA TYR A 343 17.98 23.96 -17.89
C TYR A 343 17.30 24.29 -19.22
N GLU A 344 17.98 24.22 -20.35
CA GLU A 344 17.39 24.45 -21.67
C GLU A 344 16.29 23.39 -21.96
N ASN A 345 16.63 22.14 -21.87
CA ASN A 345 15.66 21.07 -22.04
C ASN A 345 14.58 21.08 -20.94
N ALA A 346 14.93 21.41 -19.68
CA ALA A 346 13.94 21.53 -18.62
C ALA A 346 12.88 22.60 -18.96
N ILE A 347 13.29 23.80 -19.38
CA ILE A 347 12.38 24.88 -19.79
C ILE A 347 11.51 24.43 -20.95
N LYS A 348 12.09 23.83 -21.98
CA LYS A 348 11.33 23.32 -23.15
C LYS A 348 10.18 22.39 -22.75
N TYR A 349 10.40 21.46 -21.80
CA TYR A 349 9.34 20.53 -21.37
C TYR A 349 8.36 21.18 -20.38
N TYR A 350 8.80 22.13 -19.53
CA TYR A 350 7.86 22.89 -18.69
C TYR A 350 6.95 23.79 -19.54
N SER A 351 7.49 24.51 -20.55
CA SER A 351 6.67 25.33 -21.46
C SER A 351 5.61 24.49 -22.16
N LYS A 352 5.97 23.29 -22.62
CA LYS A 352 4.99 22.38 -23.22
C LYS A 352 3.85 22.01 -22.28
N VAL A 353 4.12 21.81 -20.97
CA VAL A 353 3.05 21.54 -19.98
C VAL A 353 2.14 22.76 -19.82
N ILE A 354 2.72 23.98 -19.81
CA ILE A 354 1.96 25.23 -19.66
C ILE A 354 1.06 25.45 -20.88
N GLU A 355 1.61 25.33 -22.09
CA GLU A 355 0.85 25.47 -23.35
C GLU A 355 -0.33 24.49 -23.41
N ASP A 356 -0.10 23.22 -23.12
CA ASP A 356 -1.14 22.19 -23.11
C ASP A 356 -2.22 22.43 -22.02
N LEU A 357 -1.90 23.14 -20.91
CA LEU A 357 -2.87 23.50 -19.87
C LEU A 357 -3.67 24.75 -20.22
N ASP A 358 -3.05 25.74 -20.84
CA ASP A 358 -3.71 26.99 -21.27
C ASP A 358 -4.75 26.70 -22.38
N ASP A 359 -4.42 25.81 -23.32
CA ASP A 359 -5.35 25.39 -24.38
C ASP A 359 -6.60 24.66 -23.85
N ASN A 360 -6.49 23.97 -22.68
CA ASN A 360 -7.61 23.28 -22.05
C ASN A 360 -8.44 24.16 -21.10
N ASN A 361 -7.99 25.37 -20.74
CA ASN A 361 -8.73 26.33 -19.91
C ASN A 361 -9.53 27.35 -20.72
N ILE A 362 -9.60 27.21 -22.05
CA ILE A 362 -10.38 28.08 -22.95
C ILE A 362 -11.75 27.44 -23.30
N ILE A 363 -12.28 26.54 -22.47
CA ILE A 363 -13.64 26.03 -22.67
C ILE A 363 -14.48 26.35 -21.43
#